data_f06e8cce9a13673273a0066754f289d5
#
_entry.id   f06e8cce9a13673273a0066754f289d5
#
_cell.length_a   1.000
_cell.length_b   1.000
_cell.length_c   1.000
_cell.angle_alpha   90.00
_cell.angle_beta   90.00
_cell.angle_gamma   90.00
#
_symmetry.space_group_name_H-M   'P 1'
#
loop_
_entity.id
_entity.type
_entity.pdbx_description
1 polymer ?
#
loop_
_entity_poly.entity_id
_entity_poly.type
_entity_poly.pdbx_seq_one_letter_code
_entity_poly.pdbx_strand_id
1 'polypeptide(L)'
;MNKKLIVIILLFLPITTQASIISNDDKNMTKPLKKTAESHVVSEIKKIFQQQHIRGVLTIYDGKSINNYGNDTKRAAIQYVPASTFKIVNALIALKNQKVTVNEVFKWDGQPRYLSSWNKDMSMQEAMKLSAVPIYQEIAKRTGLAIMKKELYRLHYGNSKIGNDVTKFWLDGPLKISPTEQAQFIYKLATKQLPIDKTIQNKVATMLLIKQTANIKIYAKSGLANINGERIGWYVGWVENANGNKKTFALNIAISNDKTVSKRESLTLQCLTKLKII
;
A
#
# COMPACT_ATOMS: atom_id res chain seq x y z
N MET A 1 5.31 -53.93 75.82
CA MET A 1 5.48 -52.93 74.72
C MET A 1 4.34 -53.10 73.74
N ASN A 2 3.28 -52.37 73.91
CA ASN A 2 2.06 -52.49 73.08
C ASN A 2 1.92 -51.25 72.23
N LYS A 3 2.06 -51.45 70.90
CA LYS A 3 1.74 -50.42 69.90
C LYS A 3 0.25 -50.38 69.66
N LYS A 4 -0.39 -49.27 70.05
CA LYS A 4 -1.82 -49.02 69.69
C LYS A 4 -1.89 -48.55 68.26
N LEU A 5 -2.66 -49.25 67.44
CA LEU A 5 -3.01 -48.92 66.05
C LEU A 5 -4.21 -47.96 66.12
N ILE A 6 -4.02 -46.71 65.62
CA ILE A 6 -5.16 -45.76 65.46
C ILE A 6 -5.63 -45.92 64.03
N VAL A 7 -6.90 -46.38 63.88
CA VAL A 7 -7.61 -46.43 62.60
C VAL A 7 -8.33 -45.08 62.43
N ILE A 8 -7.91 -44.30 61.44
CA ILE A 8 -8.62 -43.07 61.00
C ILE A 8 -9.59 -43.44 59.90
N ILE A 9 -10.89 -43.37 60.21
CA ILE A 9 -11.97 -43.51 59.23
C ILE A 9 -12.16 -42.17 58.53
N LEU A 10 -11.77 -42.11 57.26
CA LEU A 10 -12.08 -41.00 56.37
C LEU A 10 -13.47 -41.17 55.78
N LEU A 11 -14.40 -40.33 56.24
CA LEU A 11 -15.72 -40.17 55.65
C LEU A 11 -15.60 -39.41 54.30
N PHE A 12 -15.82 -40.09 53.20
CA PHE A 12 -15.96 -39.48 51.87
C PHE A 12 -17.38 -38.92 51.73
N LEU A 13 -17.51 -37.60 51.71
CA LEU A 13 -18.71 -36.92 51.21
C LEU A 13 -18.60 -36.77 49.68
N PRO A 14 -19.65 -37.06 48.91
CA PRO A 14 -19.63 -36.85 47.47
C PRO A 14 -19.73 -35.36 47.17
N ILE A 15 -18.72 -34.82 46.55
CA ILE A 15 -18.75 -33.47 45.93
C ILE A 15 -19.54 -33.60 44.63
N THR A 16 -20.77 -33.14 44.63
CA THR A 16 -21.52 -32.95 43.38
C THR A 16 -20.96 -31.75 42.63
N THR A 17 -20.16 -32.02 41.63
CA THR A 17 -19.77 -31.03 40.64
C THR A 17 -20.95 -30.67 39.76
N GLN A 18 -21.57 -29.52 40.03
CA GLN A 18 -22.47 -28.88 39.09
C GLN A 18 -21.65 -28.43 37.89
N ALA A 19 -21.69 -29.20 36.80
CA ALA A 19 -21.21 -28.76 35.51
C ALA A 19 -22.15 -27.64 35.02
N SER A 20 -21.67 -26.41 35.07
CA SER A 20 -22.32 -25.28 34.38
C SER A 20 -22.25 -25.56 32.88
N ILE A 21 -23.42 -25.87 32.32
CA ILE A 21 -23.64 -25.94 30.88
C ILE A 21 -23.46 -24.49 30.37
N ILE A 22 -22.27 -24.17 29.88
CA ILE A 22 -22.06 -22.96 29.09
C ILE A 22 -22.74 -23.23 27.76
N SER A 23 -23.90 -22.64 27.58
CA SER A 23 -24.66 -22.74 26.33
C SER A 23 -23.83 -22.25 25.16
N ASN A 24 -23.73 -23.08 24.13
CA ASN A 24 -23.04 -22.76 22.86
C ASN A 24 -23.73 -21.67 22.02
N ASP A 25 -24.69 -20.94 22.57
CA ASP A 25 -25.50 -19.95 21.85
C ASP A 25 -24.82 -18.60 21.66
N ASP A 26 -23.80 -18.25 22.47
CA ASP A 26 -23.11 -16.95 22.35
C ASP A 26 -22.17 -16.84 21.12
N LYS A 27 -21.74 -17.96 20.54
CA LYS A 27 -20.90 -17.94 19.34
C LYS A 27 -21.66 -17.65 18.04
N ASN A 28 -22.98 -17.87 18.03
CA ASN A 28 -23.81 -17.67 16.84
C ASN A 28 -24.41 -16.26 16.74
N MET A 29 -24.56 -15.53 17.85
CA MET A 29 -25.13 -14.18 17.85
C MET A 29 -24.14 -13.09 17.37
N THR A 30 -22.84 -13.30 17.45
CA THR A 30 -21.84 -12.31 17.01
C THR A 30 -21.59 -12.30 15.49
N LYS A 31 -21.86 -13.39 14.76
CA LYS A 31 -21.69 -13.51 13.32
C LYS A 31 -22.63 -12.61 12.49
N PRO A 32 -23.95 -12.53 12.75
CA PRO A 32 -24.85 -11.67 12.00
C PRO A 32 -24.58 -10.18 12.19
N LEU A 33 -24.28 -9.74 13.42
CA LEU A 33 -23.97 -8.32 13.73
C LEU A 33 -22.68 -7.85 13.08
N LYS A 34 -21.64 -8.68 13.01
CA LYS A 34 -20.38 -8.35 12.35
C LYS A 34 -20.55 -8.23 10.84
N LYS A 35 -21.33 -9.11 10.23
CA LYS A 35 -21.64 -9.10 8.78
C LYS A 35 -22.47 -7.87 8.38
N THR A 36 -23.41 -7.42 9.21
CA THR A 36 -24.19 -6.20 8.99
C THR A 36 -23.34 -4.93 9.11
N ALA A 37 -22.45 -4.85 10.12
CA ALA A 37 -21.53 -3.71 10.27
C ALA A 37 -20.53 -3.61 9.08
N GLU A 38 -20.00 -4.73 8.61
CA GLU A 38 -19.10 -4.78 7.48
C GLU A 38 -19.79 -4.38 6.17
N SER A 39 -21.01 -4.84 5.93
CA SER A 39 -21.82 -4.44 4.76
C SER A 39 -22.18 -2.95 4.80
N HIS A 40 -22.40 -2.37 5.98
CA HIS A 40 -22.68 -0.95 6.15
C HIS A 40 -21.46 -0.09 5.75
N VAL A 41 -20.26 -0.42 6.22
CA VAL A 41 -19.04 0.32 5.87
C VAL A 41 -18.74 0.24 4.37
N VAL A 42 -18.92 -0.93 3.73
CA VAL A 42 -18.81 -1.08 2.28
C VAL A 42 -19.76 -0.13 1.54
N SER A 43 -21.03 -0.07 1.97
CA SER A 43 -22.03 0.82 1.41
C SER A 43 -21.68 2.31 1.59
N GLU A 44 -21.20 2.69 2.78
CA GLU A 44 -20.77 4.07 3.05
C GLU A 44 -19.60 4.50 2.14
N ILE A 45 -18.57 3.65 1.98
CA ILE A 45 -17.45 3.97 1.10
C ILE A 45 -17.93 4.09 -0.36
N LYS A 46 -18.82 3.21 -0.82
CA LYS A 46 -19.42 3.33 -2.15
C LYS A 46 -20.13 4.68 -2.32
N LYS A 47 -20.89 5.12 -1.33
CA LYS A 47 -21.55 6.45 -1.34
C LYS A 47 -20.55 7.60 -1.41
N ILE A 48 -19.40 7.52 -0.71
CA ILE A 48 -18.34 8.56 -0.78
C ILE A 48 -17.85 8.72 -2.23
N PHE A 49 -17.57 7.63 -2.94
CA PHE A 49 -17.15 7.68 -4.35
C PHE A 49 -18.25 8.27 -5.25
N GLN A 50 -19.52 7.90 -5.03
CA GLN A 50 -20.66 8.41 -5.79
C GLN A 50 -20.87 9.90 -5.57
N GLN A 51 -20.87 10.38 -4.32
CA GLN A 51 -21.05 11.79 -3.97
C GLN A 51 -19.94 12.70 -4.53
N GLN A 52 -18.73 12.16 -4.66
CA GLN A 52 -17.61 12.88 -5.27
C GLN A 52 -17.57 12.75 -6.80
N HIS A 53 -18.51 12.02 -7.41
CA HIS A 53 -18.54 11.70 -8.84
C HIS A 53 -17.25 11.06 -9.36
N ILE A 54 -16.62 10.20 -8.54
CA ILE A 54 -15.38 9.50 -8.85
C ILE A 54 -15.67 8.03 -9.05
N ARG A 55 -15.32 7.48 -10.21
CA ARG A 55 -15.34 6.04 -10.47
C ARG A 55 -14.00 5.41 -10.08
N GLY A 56 -14.03 4.38 -9.23
CA GLY A 56 -12.79 3.76 -8.80
C GLY A 56 -12.92 2.71 -7.71
N VAL A 57 -11.74 2.25 -7.28
CA VAL A 57 -11.56 1.26 -6.22
C VAL A 57 -10.46 1.68 -5.26
N LEU A 58 -10.65 1.40 -3.99
CA LEU A 58 -9.62 1.37 -2.96
C LEU A 58 -9.42 -0.08 -2.53
N THR A 59 -8.26 -0.63 -2.82
CA THR A 59 -7.84 -1.96 -2.36
C THR A 59 -7.05 -1.82 -1.06
N ILE A 60 -7.43 -2.59 -0.04
CA ILE A 60 -6.73 -2.70 1.25
C ILE A 60 -6.18 -4.11 1.38
N TYR A 61 -4.93 -4.24 1.83
CA TYR A 61 -4.27 -5.50 2.12
C TYR A 61 -3.53 -5.44 3.45
N ASP A 62 -3.71 -6.44 4.31
CA ASP A 62 -3.13 -6.54 5.66
C ASP A 62 -2.10 -7.67 5.80
N GLY A 63 -1.72 -8.30 4.70
CA GLY A 63 -0.85 -9.47 4.68
C GLY A 63 -1.59 -10.80 4.63
N LYS A 64 -2.90 -10.81 4.87
CA LYS A 64 -3.77 -12.00 4.87
C LYS A 64 -4.95 -11.84 3.92
N SER A 65 -5.66 -10.73 4.04
CA SER A 65 -6.92 -10.48 3.36
C SER A 65 -6.83 -9.30 2.41
N ILE A 66 -7.42 -9.43 1.22
CA ILE A 66 -7.61 -8.34 0.26
C ILE A 66 -9.07 -7.91 0.31
N ASN A 67 -9.30 -6.63 0.56
CA ASN A 67 -10.63 -6.04 0.57
C ASN A 67 -10.70 -4.88 -0.43
N ASN A 68 -11.74 -4.87 -1.26
CA ASN A 68 -11.93 -3.89 -2.31
C ASN A 68 -13.18 -3.04 -2.02
N TYR A 69 -13.00 -1.72 -1.95
CA TYR A 69 -14.03 -0.74 -1.64
C TYR A 69 -14.17 0.27 -2.79
N GLY A 70 -15.34 0.85 -2.94
CA GLY A 70 -15.62 1.85 -3.96
C GLY A 70 -16.84 1.52 -4.79
N ASN A 71 -17.01 2.18 -5.94
CA ASN A 71 -18.17 2.00 -6.83
C ASN A 71 -17.84 1.23 -8.12
N ASP A 72 -16.56 0.86 -8.31
CA ASP A 72 -16.08 0.03 -9.44
C ASP A 72 -15.00 -0.95 -8.95
N THR A 73 -15.40 -1.92 -8.12
CA THR A 73 -14.49 -2.88 -7.51
C THR A 73 -13.83 -3.84 -8.50
N LYS A 74 -14.40 -3.99 -9.72
CA LYS A 74 -13.77 -4.80 -10.78
C LYS A 74 -12.41 -4.27 -11.20
N ARG A 75 -12.17 -2.95 -11.05
CA ARG A 75 -10.86 -2.32 -11.31
C ARG A 75 -9.72 -2.94 -10.50
N ALA A 76 -10.01 -3.53 -9.33
CA ALA A 76 -8.99 -4.12 -8.47
C ALA A 76 -8.13 -5.19 -9.16
N ALA A 77 -8.68 -5.92 -10.12
CA ALA A 77 -7.99 -6.97 -10.88
C ALA A 77 -7.48 -6.50 -12.25
N ILE A 78 -7.86 -5.30 -12.71
CA ILE A 78 -7.46 -4.78 -14.01
C ILE A 78 -6.11 -4.09 -13.89
N GLN A 79 -5.18 -4.41 -14.80
CA GLN A 79 -3.86 -3.81 -14.83
C GLN A 79 -3.85 -2.48 -15.60
N TYR A 80 -3.34 -1.44 -14.95
CA TYR A 80 -3.17 -0.07 -15.48
C TYR A 80 -1.70 0.33 -15.44
N VAL A 81 -1.33 1.32 -16.25
CA VAL A 81 -0.01 1.93 -16.23
C VAL A 81 0.24 2.53 -14.83
N PRO A 82 1.36 2.20 -14.16
CA PRO A 82 1.63 2.63 -12.79
C PRO A 82 1.92 4.13 -12.65
N ALA A 83 2.33 4.79 -13.71
CA ALA A 83 2.73 6.19 -13.70
C ALA A 83 3.77 6.48 -12.58
N SER A 84 3.61 7.59 -11.86
CA SER A 84 4.57 7.99 -10.81
C SER A 84 4.63 7.07 -9.59
N THR A 85 3.73 6.08 -9.43
CA THR A 85 3.91 5.07 -8.37
C THR A 85 5.12 4.17 -8.64
N PHE A 86 5.51 4.00 -9.91
CA PHE A 86 6.71 3.27 -10.30
C PHE A 86 8.01 3.89 -9.76
N LYS A 87 8.03 5.16 -9.39
CA LYS A 87 9.22 5.79 -8.78
C LYS A 87 9.72 5.03 -7.54
N ILE A 88 8.83 4.36 -6.81
CA ILE A 88 9.18 3.49 -5.68
C ILE A 88 10.10 2.36 -6.16
N VAL A 89 9.70 1.67 -7.22
CA VAL A 89 10.44 0.52 -7.79
C VAL A 89 11.74 0.99 -8.45
N ASN A 90 11.68 2.11 -9.19
CA ASN A 90 12.84 2.71 -9.83
C ASN A 90 13.92 3.05 -8.78
N ALA A 91 13.54 3.69 -7.66
CA ALA A 91 14.46 3.99 -6.56
C ALA A 91 15.07 2.71 -5.95
N LEU A 92 14.24 1.69 -5.68
CA LEU A 92 14.71 0.39 -5.15
C LEU A 92 15.74 -0.26 -6.06
N ILE A 93 15.48 -0.31 -7.36
CA ILE A 93 16.34 -0.94 -8.35
C ILE A 93 17.65 -0.16 -8.50
N ALA A 94 17.57 1.16 -8.63
CA ALA A 94 18.75 2.00 -8.83
C ALA A 94 19.69 1.98 -7.62
N LEU A 95 19.15 2.08 -6.39
CA LEU A 95 19.94 1.99 -5.16
C LEU A 95 20.56 0.61 -4.97
N LYS A 96 19.82 -0.47 -5.24
CA LYS A 96 20.33 -1.84 -5.18
C LYS A 96 21.51 -2.06 -6.12
N ASN A 97 21.44 -1.50 -7.32
CA ASN A 97 22.46 -1.67 -8.34
C ASN A 97 23.52 -0.54 -8.31
N GLN A 98 23.57 0.27 -7.24
CA GLN A 98 24.55 1.34 -7.01
C GLN A 98 24.65 2.36 -8.18
N LYS A 99 23.52 2.61 -8.86
CA LYS A 99 23.45 3.57 -9.98
C LYS A 99 23.28 5.01 -9.50
N VAL A 100 22.83 5.17 -8.26
CA VAL A 100 22.62 6.43 -7.56
C VAL A 100 22.86 6.24 -6.07
N THR A 101 23.07 7.34 -5.34
CA THR A 101 23.06 7.35 -3.88
C THR A 101 21.90 8.18 -3.34
N VAL A 102 21.52 7.96 -2.10
CA VAL A 102 20.38 8.69 -1.48
C VAL A 102 20.69 10.19 -1.34
N ASN A 103 21.96 10.51 -1.09
CA ASN A 103 22.41 11.89 -0.85
C ASN A 103 22.80 12.63 -2.13
N GLU A 104 22.72 11.97 -3.29
CA GLU A 104 23.04 12.59 -4.57
C GLU A 104 22.06 13.72 -4.90
N VAL A 105 22.60 14.83 -5.36
CA VAL A 105 21.86 15.98 -5.87
C VAL A 105 21.90 15.97 -7.39
N PHE A 106 20.73 15.82 -8.01
CA PHE A 106 20.55 15.90 -9.45
C PHE A 106 20.49 17.36 -9.86
N LYS A 107 21.44 17.78 -10.69
CA LYS A 107 21.52 19.15 -11.16
C LYS A 107 20.46 19.43 -12.21
N TRP A 108 19.81 20.59 -12.09
CA TRP A 108 18.94 21.10 -13.13
C TRP A 108 19.77 21.67 -14.29
N ASP A 109 19.37 21.36 -15.50
CA ASP A 109 20.06 21.76 -16.73
C ASP A 109 19.64 23.17 -17.24
N GLY A 110 18.88 23.93 -16.43
CA GLY A 110 18.37 25.25 -16.81
C GLY A 110 17.15 25.23 -17.74
N GLN A 111 16.74 24.06 -18.27
CA GLN A 111 15.62 23.97 -19.19
C GLN A 111 14.27 23.96 -18.46
N PRO A 112 13.28 24.78 -18.90
CA PRO A 112 11.94 24.77 -18.31
C PRO A 112 11.30 23.38 -18.32
N ARG A 113 10.71 22.98 -17.22
CA ARG A 113 9.98 21.71 -17.06
C ARG A 113 8.48 21.96 -17.08
N TYR A 114 7.72 20.87 -17.29
CA TYR A 114 6.25 20.90 -17.26
C TYR A 114 5.67 21.50 -15.96
N LEU A 115 6.32 21.24 -14.81
CA LEU A 115 6.00 21.88 -13.54
C LEU A 115 7.19 22.76 -13.12
N SER A 116 6.94 24.02 -12.80
CA SER A 116 7.95 24.98 -12.34
C SER A 116 8.68 24.52 -11.08
N SER A 117 7.99 23.74 -10.22
CA SER A 117 8.58 23.12 -9.02
C SER A 117 9.70 22.11 -9.33
N TRP A 118 9.88 21.71 -10.60
CA TRP A 118 10.96 20.83 -11.05
C TRP A 118 12.17 21.62 -11.62
N ASN A 119 12.08 22.94 -11.71
CA ASN A 119 13.13 23.83 -12.24
C ASN A 119 14.16 24.16 -11.16
N LYS A 120 14.81 23.15 -10.60
CA LYS A 120 15.87 23.30 -9.58
C LYS A 120 16.64 22.01 -9.38
N ASP A 121 17.80 22.14 -8.76
CA ASP A 121 18.53 21.01 -8.21
C ASP A 121 17.69 20.30 -7.15
N MET A 122 17.70 18.97 -7.13
CA MET A 122 16.97 18.22 -6.10
C MET A 122 17.56 16.85 -5.80
N SER A 123 17.42 16.42 -4.57
CA SER A 123 17.74 15.07 -4.15
C SER A 123 16.71 14.05 -4.67
N MET A 124 17.05 12.75 -4.63
CA MET A 124 16.11 11.67 -4.93
C MET A 124 14.84 11.74 -4.03
N GLN A 125 15.00 12.08 -2.75
CA GLN A 125 13.89 12.23 -1.80
C GLN A 125 12.96 13.38 -2.21
N GLU A 126 13.52 14.53 -2.56
CA GLU A 126 12.73 15.68 -3.01
C GLU A 126 12.02 15.38 -4.34
N ALA A 127 12.73 14.75 -5.27
CA ALA A 127 12.16 14.29 -6.54
C ALA A 127 11.01 13.27 -6.35
N MET A 128 11.08 12.40 -5.33
CA MET A 128 9.99 11.50 -4.94
C MET A 128 8.78 12.31 -4.45
N LYS A 129 9.00 13.27 -3.54
CA LYS A 129 7.95 14.13 -2.97
C LYS A 129 7.26 14.99 -4.03
N LEU A 130 8.04 15.65 -4.88
CA LEU A 130 7.54 16.48 -5.99
C LEU A 130 7.09 15.66 -7.20
N SER A 131 7.28 14.35 -7.17
CA SER A 131 6.98 13.45 -8.29
C SER A 131 7.72 13.84 -9.58
N ALA A 132 8.96 14.38 -9.48
CA ALA A 132 9.73 14.89 -10.58
C ALA A 132 10.06 13.78 -11.59
N VAL A 133 9.41 13.83 -12.76
CA VAL A 133 9.58 12.84 -13.83
C VAL A 133 11.00 12.91 -14.41
N PRO A 134 11.58 14.08 -14.72
CA PRO A 134 12.91 14.15 -15.34
C PRO A 134 14.00 13.47 -14.51
N ILE A 135 13.96 13.62 -13.19
CA ILE A 135 14.95 12.99 -12.30
C ILE A 135 14.83 11.47 -12.34
N TYR A 136 13.61 10.94 -12.30
CA TYR A 136 13.40 9.47 -12.35
C TYR A 136 13.63 8.88 -13.74
N GLN A 137 13.52 9.67 -14.81
CA GLN A 137 13.99 9.29 -16.14
C GLN A 137 15.51 9.20 -16.20
N GLU A 138 16.22 10.15 -15.58
CA GLU A 138 17.68 10.10 -15.48
C GLU A 138 18.15 8.89 -14.65
N ILE A 139 17.53 8.62 -13.50
CA ILE A 139 17.80 7.43 -12.70
C ILE A 139 17.59 6.14 -13.51
N ALA A 140 16.52 6.08 -14.30
CA ALA A 140 16.24 4.93 -15.15
C ALA A 140 17.28 4.77 -16.29
N LYS A 141 17.71 5.87 -16.90
CA LYS A 141 18.80 5.85 -17.91
C LYS A 141 20.09 5.27 -17.32
N ARG A 142 20.52 5.76 -16.15
CA ARG A 142 21.72 5.25 -15.46
C ARG A 142 21.58 3.78 -15.06
N THR A 143 20.37 3.35 -14.70
CA THR A 143 20.10 1.93 -14.40
C THR A 143 20.23 1.07 -15.65
N GLY A 144 19.75 1.56 -16.78
CA GLY A 144 19.79 0.87 -18.06
C GLY A 144 18.71 -0.21 -18.22
N LEU A 145 18.38 -0.47 -19.49
CA LEU A 145 17.26 -1.34 -19.88
C LEU A 145 17.45 -2.78 -19.37
N ALA A 146 18.64 -3.35 -19.49
CA ALA A 146 18.93 -4.73 -19.11
C ALA A 146 18.73 -4.98 -17.61
N ILE A 147 19.28 -4.09 -16.77
CA ILE A 147 19.13 -4.19 -15.30
C ILE A 147 17.67 -3.98 -14.92
N MET A 148 17.01 -2.96 -15.49
CA MET A 148 15.61 -2.68 -15.19
C MET A 148 14.70 -3.86 -15.52
N LYS A 149 14.88 -4.50 -16.69
CA LYS A 149 14.14 -5.69 -17.11
C LYS A 149 14.35 -6.87 -16.15
N LYS A 150 15.62 -7.16 -15.82
CA LYS A 150 16.00 -8.25 -14.89
C LYS A 150 15.37 -8.05 -13.51
N GLU A 151 15.46 -6.84 -12.97
CA GLU A 151 14.96 -6.54 -11.62
C GLU A 151 13.44 -6.50 -11.54
N LEU A 152 12.73 -5.98 -12.55
CA LEU A 152 11.28 -6.03 -12.61
C LEU A 152 10.75 -7.46 -12.58
N TYR A 153 11.36 -8.34 -13.38
CA TYR A 153 11.03 -9.78 -13.36
C TYR A 153 11.27 -10.38 -11.98
N ARG A 154 12.43 -10.12 -11.36
CA ARG A 154 12.79 -10.64 -10.04
C ARG A 154 11.87 -10.13 -8.92
N LEU A 155 11.37 -8.91 -9.04
CA LEU A 155 10.44 -8.30 -8.10
C LEU A 155 8.98 -8.73 -8.33
N HIS A 156 8.69 -9.42 -9.43
CA HIS A 156 7.32 -9.75 -9.85
C HIS A 156 6.40 -8.53 -9.84
N TYR A 157 6.86 -7.42 -10.42
CA TYR A 157 6.09 -6.16 -10.43
C TYR A 157 5.17 -6.10 -11.64
N GLY A 158 3.86 -6.28 -11.39
CA GLY A 158 2.83 -6.28 -12.43
C GLY A 158 3.13 -7.25 -13.56
N ASN A 159 2.92 -6.84 -14.79
CA ASN A 159 3.21 -7.65 -15.99
C ASN A 159 4.71 -7.72 -16.37
N SER A 160 5.58 -7.00 -15.67
CA SER A 160 7.03 -6.91 -15.90
C SER A 160 7.47 -6.52 -17.32
N LYS A 161 6.55 -5.98 -18.16
CA LYS A 161 6.86 -5.55 -19.53
C LYS A 161 7.51 -4.18 -19.53
N ILE A 162 8.65 -4.03 -20.23
CA ILE A 162 9.42 -2.79 -20.23
C ILE A 162 9.56 -2.14 -21.63
N GLY A 163 9.37 -2.90 -22.71
CA GLY A 163 9.62 -2.37 -24.06
C GLY A 163 11.08 -1.97 -24.28
N ASN A 164 11.31 -0.98 -25.17
CA ASN A 164 12.64 -0.56 -25.59
C ASN A 164 13.07 0.81 -25.02
N ASP A 165 12.14 1.60 -24.45
CA ASP A 165 12.43 2.89 -23.85
C ASP A 165 12.42 2.80 -22.33
N VAL A 166 13.62 2.80 -21.74
CA VAL A 166 13.81 2.74 -20.28
C VAL A 166 13.30 3.98 -19.55
N THR A 167 12.94 5.06 -20.25
CA THR A 167 12.52 6.32 -19.66
C THR A 167 11.00 6.53 -19.62
N LYS A 168 10.22 5.72 -20.35
CA LYS A 168 8.78 5.95 -20.54
C LYS A 168 7.87 4.77 -20.22
N PHE A 169 8.38 3.53 -20.20
CA PHE A 169 7.59 2.31 -20.10
C PHE A 169 6.60 2.27 -18.92
N TRP A 170 6.80 3.10 -17.90
CA TRP A 170 5.90 3.22 -16.74
C TRP A 170 4.95 4.43 -16.82
N LEU A 171 5.12 5.30 -17.83
CA LEU A 171 4.33 6.53 -18.01
C LEU A 171 3.18 6.32 -19.01
N ASP A 172 3.50 5.64 -20.14
CA ASP A 172 2.59 5.43 -21.27
C ASP A 172 2.47 3.94 -21.70
N GLY A 173 3.03 3.01 -20.91
CA GLY A 173 3.07 1.57 -21.16
C GLY A 173 4.40 1.13 -21.76
N PRO A 174 4.68 -0.19 -21.87
CA PRO A 174 3.80 -1.34 -21.70
C PRO A 174 3.70 -1.89 -20.28
N LEU A 175 4.38 -1.31 -19.30
CA LEU A 175 4.29 -1.76 -17.90
C LEU A 175 2.90 -1.49 -17.35
N LYS A 176 2.27 -2.52 -16.80
CA LYS A 176 0.96 -2.42 -16.15
C LYS A 176 0.92 -3.20 -14.85
N ILE A 177 0.10 -2.74 -13.91
CA ILE A 177 -0.09 -3.36 -12.60
C ILE A 177 -1.52 -3.10 -12.12
N SER A 178 -2.13 -4.05 -11.43
CA SER A 178 -3.46 -3.89 -10.85
C SER A 178 -3.40 -3.27 -9.43
N PRO A 179 -4.49 -2.69 -8.93
CA PRO A 179 -4.59 -2.25 -7.54
C PRO A 179 -4.26 -3.34 -6.52
N THR A 180 -4.71 -4.57 -6.77
CA THR A 180 -4.40 -5.73 -5.93
C THR A 180 -2.89 -6.01 -5.90
N GLU A 181 -2.24 -6.10 -7.06
CA GLU A 181 -0.79 -6.30 -7.17
C GLU A 181 -0.01 -5.14 -6.53
N GLN A 182 -0.47 -3.89 -6.70
CA GLN A 182 0.14 -2.72 -6.05
C GLN A 182 0.08 -2.82 -4.52
N ALA A 183 -1.09 -3.13 -3.95
CA ALA A 183 -1.25 -3.26 -2.51
C ALA A 183 -0.35 -4.37 -1.94
N GLN A 184 -0.25 -5.51 -2.63
CA GLN A 184 0.63 -6.62 -2.24
C GLN A 184 2.12 -6.25 -2.36
N PHE A 185 2.52 -5.59 -3.44
CA PHE A 185 3.90 -5.13 -3.61
C PHE A 185 4.32 -4.13 -2.52
N ILE A 186 3.46 -3.15 -2.24
CA ILE A 186 3.68 -2.18 -1.17
C ILE A 186 3.75 -2.85 0.20
N TYR A 187 2.98 -3.91 0.43
CA TYR A 187 3.06 -4.69 1.67
C TYR A 187 4.44 -5.35 1.85
N LYS A 188 4.96 -5.97 0.80
CA LYS A 188 6.32 -6.55 0.82
C LYS A 188 7.38 -5.48 1.11
N LEU A 189 7.24 -4.27 0.55
CA LEU A 189 8.13 -3.15 0.88
C LEU A 189 7.98 -2.73 2.35
N ALA A 190 6.76 -2.50 2.81
CA ALA A 190 6.46 -2.05 4.17
C ALA A 190 6.97 -3.04 5.24
N THR A 191 6.90 -4.35 4.95
CA THR A 191 7.34 -5.44 5.83
C THR A 191 8.78 -5.93 5.55
N LYS A 192 9.52 -5.28 4.62
CA LYS A 192 10.90 -5.64 4.24
C LYS A 192 11.05 -7.05 3.68
N GLN A 193 10.05 -7.52 2.92
CA GLN A 193 10.01 -8.84 2.32
C GLN A 193 10.39 -8.86 0.83
N LEU A 194 10.71 -7.70 0.24
CA LEU A 194 11.25 -7.68 -1.11
C LEU A 194 12.65 -8.31 -1.14
N PRO A 195 13.05 -8.98 -2.25
CA PRO A 195 14.40 -9.55 -2.41
C PRO A 195 15.46 -8.45 -2.66
N ILE A 196 15.49 -7.45 -1.80
CA ILE A 196 16.38 -6.29 -1.79
C ILE A 196 16.83 -6.08 -0.35
N ASP A 197 18.06 -5.61 -0.15
CA ASP A 197 18.59 -5.29 1.17
C ASP A 197 17.61 -4.43 1.99
N LYS A 198 17.43 -4.79 3.28
CA LYS A 198 16.48 -4.12 4.17
C LYS A 198 16.81 -2.64 4.39
N THR A 199 18.10 -2.30 4.35
CA THR A 199 18.57 -0.92 4.46
C THR A 199 18.10 -0.08 3.27
N ILE A 200 18.16 -0.64 2.06
CA ILE A 200 17.65 0.02 0.84
C ILE A 200 16.14 0.18 0.91
N GLN A 201 15.42 -0.86 1.34
CA GLN A 201 13.97 -0.78 1.53
C GLN A 201 13.60 0.30 2.55
N ASN A 202 14.35 0.45 3.64
CA ASN A 202 14.15 1.52 4.62
C ASN A 202 14.39 2.90 4.02
N LYS A 203 15.49 3.09 3.27
CA LYS A 203 15.78 4.36 2.59
C LYS A 203 14.63 4.79 1.69
N VAL A 204 14.09 3.88 0.88
CA VAL A 204 12.95 4.18 0.00
C VAL A 204 11.67 4.41 0.80
N ALA A 205 11.41 3.63 1.86
CA ALA A 205 10.26 3.84 2.74
C ALA A 205 10.27 5.25 3.35
N THR A 206 11.44 5.73 3.82
CA THR A 206 11.57 7.09 4.38
C THR A 206 11.18 8.18 3.38
N MET A 207 11.46 8.00 2.09
CA MET A 207 11.06 8.95 1.04
C MET A 207 9.54 9.04 0.84
N LEU A 208 8.79 8.04 1.30
CA LEU A 208 7.33 7.94 1.17
C LEU A 208 6.57 8.46 2.39
N LEU A 209 7.25 8.78 3.49
CA LEU A 209 6.61 9.26 4.72
C LEU A 209 5.97 10.63 4.47
N ILE A 210 4.64 10.72 4.64
CA ILE A 210 3.86 11.95 4.44
C ILE A 210 3.25 12.48 5.74
N LYS A 211 3.02 11.60 6.72
CA LYS A 211 2.45 11.99 8.03
C LYS A 211 2.96 11.05 9.12
N GLN A 212 3.29 11.64 10.26
CA GLN A 212 3.65 10.91 11.48
C GLN A 212 3.02 11.58 12.69
N THR A 213 2.37 10.78 13.54
CA THR A 213 1.85 11.15 14.86
C THR A 213 2.34 10.12 15.88
N ALA A 214 1.98 10.29 17.15
CA ALA A 214 2.28 9.28 18.18
C ALA A 214 1.69 7.90 17.86
N ASN A 215 0.52 7.86 17.19
CA ASN A 215 -0.25 6.63 16.99
C ASN A 215 -0.09 6.00 15.60
N ILE A 216 0.21 6.80 14.57
CA ILE A 216 0.27 6.33 13.19
C ILE A 216 1.37 7.00 12.38
N LYS A 217 1.89 6.26 11.39
CA LYS A 217 2.69 6.79 10.28
C LYS A 217 1.98 6.44 8.98
N ILE A 218 1.92 7.41 8.07
CA ILE A 218 1.33 7.23 6.73
C ILE A 218 2.43 7.44 5.70
N TYR A 219 2.57 6.48 4.82
CA TYR A 219 3.51 6.48 3.71
C TYR A 219 2.72 6.40 2.42
N ALA A 220 3.01 7.28 1.46
CA ALA A 220 2.23 7.29 0.22
C ALA A 220 2.99 7.81 -0.99
N LYS A 221 2.50 7.43 -2.17
CA LYS A 221 2.90 7.94 -3.47
C LYS A 221 1.70 8.07 -4.40
N SER A 222 1.56 9.24 -5.00
CA SER A 222 0.57 9.50 -6.05
C SER A 222 1.09 9.12 -7.44
N GLY A 223 0.16 8.83 -8.35
CA GLY A 223 0.43 8.65 -9.77
C GLY A 223 -0.70 9.24 -10.62
N LEU A 224 -0.35 9.68 -11.83
CA LEU A 224 -1.29 10.15 -12.85
C LEU A 224 -0.77 9.69 -14.21
N ALA A 225 -1.57 8.90 -14.93
CA ALA A 225 -1.34 8.52 -16.31
C ALA A 225 -2.40 9.14 -17.21
N ASN A 226 -2.05 9.34 -18.48
CA ASN A 226 -2.99 9.64 -19.56
C ASN A 226 -2.64 8.71 -20.73
N ILE A 227 -3.51 7.77 -21.02
CA ILE A 227 -3.33 6.77 -22.08
C ILE A 227 -4.50 6.91 -23.06
N ASN A 228 -4.21 7.43 -24.25
CA ASN A 228 -5.21 7.62 -25.31
C ASN A 228 -6.46 8.40 -24.83
N GLY A 229 -6.27 9.43 -24.00
CA GLY A 229 -7.36 10.21 -23.44
C GLY A 229 -7.96 9.64 -22.16
N GLU A 230 -7.70 8.39 -21.80
CA GLU A 230 -8.09 7.84 -20.50
C GLU A 230 -7.08 8.25 -19.41
N ARG A 231 -7.56 9.04 -18.45
CA ARG A 231 -6.74 9.49 -17.34
C ARG A 231 -6.99 8.60 -16.12
N ILE A 232 -5.88 8.12 -15.53
CA ILE A 232 -5.89 7.19 -14.40
C ILE A 232 -5.15 7.81 -13.24
N GLY A 233 -5.83 7.89 -12.09
CA GLY A 233 -5.25 8.37 -10.84
C GLY A 233 -4.91 7.22 -9.90
N TRP A 234 -3.72 7.31 -9.28
CA TRP A 234 -3.23 6.40 -8.26
C TRP A 234 -2.90 7.14 -6.96
N TYR A 235 -3.16 6.47 -5.83
CA TYR A 235 -2.59 6.81 -4.54
C TYR A 235 -2.33 5.51 -3.78
N VAL A 236 -1.04 5.16 -3.61
CA VAL A 236 -0.64 3.87 -3.05
C VAL A 236 0.27 4.09 -1.84
N GLY A 237 0.18 3.19 -0.85
CA GLY A 237 0.99 3.34 0.35
C GLY A 237 0.57 2.41 1.47
N TRP A 238 0.95 2.75 2.70
CA TRP A 238 0.55 2.01 3.89
C TRP A 238 0.40 2.92 5.10
N VAL A 239 -0.37 2.43 6.04
CA VAL A 239 -0.47 2.94 7.41
C VAL A 239 0.26 1.97 8.33
N GLU A 240 1.11 2.48 9.20
CA GLU A 240 1.73 1.77 10.31
C GLU A 240 1.17 2.34 11.61
N ASN A 241 0.57 1.49 12.46
CA ASN A 241 0.07 1.92 13.77
C ASN A 241 1.17 1.85 14.84
N ALA A 242 0.87 2.30 16.05
CA ALA A 242 1.81 2.31 17.18
C ALA A 242 2.38 0.92 17.52
N ASN A 243 1.63 -0.15 17.26
CA ASN A 243 2.06 -1.53 17.48
C ASN A 243 2.90 -2.09 16.32
N GLY A 244 3.23 -1.27 15.30
CA GLY A 244 3.99 -1.69 14.13
C GLY A 244 3.21 -2.49 13.10
N ASN A 245 1.89 -2.70 13.30
CA ASN A 245 1.05 -3.37 12.32
C ASN A 245 0.86 -2.49 11.08
N LYS A 246 0.90 -3.11 9.91
CA LYS A 246 0.83 -2.43 8.62
C LYS A 246 -0.40 -2.86 7.84
N LYS A 247 -1.12 -1.87 7.29
CA LYS A 247 -2.17 -2.08 6.28
C LYS A 247 -1.83 -1.26 5.06
N THR A 248 -1.76 -1.89 3.91
CA THR A 248 -1.46 -1.21 2.65
C THR A 248 -2.72 -0.85 1.91
N PHE A 249 -2.62 0.19 1.10
CA PHE A 249 -3.72 0.67 0.28
C PHE A 249 -3.25 0.97 -1.15
N ALA A 250 -4.15 0.75 -2.10
CA ALA A 250 -4.00 1.15 -3.48
C ALA A 250 -5.32 1.71 -4.01
N LEU A 251 -5.41 3.03 -4.07
CA LEU A 251 -6.49 3.72 -4.77
C LEU A 251 -6.20 3.72 -6.26
N ASN A 252 -7.18 3.33 -7.07
CA ASN A 252 -7.18 3.49 -8.53
C ASN A 252 -8.50 4.10 -8.97
N ILE A 253 -8.44 5.27 -9.61
CA ILE A 253 -9.63 6.03 -10.02
C ILE A 253 -9.53 6.49 -11.47
N ALA A 254 -10.67 6.60 -12.13
CA ALA A 254 -10.79 7.34 -13.39
C ALA A 254 -10.76 8.85 -13.07
N ILE A 255 -9.95 9.60 -13.84
CA ILE A 255 -9.82 11.05 -13.70
C ILE A 255 -10.66 11.74 -14.78
N SER A 256 -11.78 12.31 -14.39
CA SER A 256 -12.68 13.03 -15.32
C SER A 256 -12.22 14.47 -15.62
N ASN A 257 -11.54 15.10 -14.64
CA ASN A 257 -11.07 16.50 -14.75
C ASN A 257 -9.94 16.77 -13.74
N ASP A 258 -9.34 17.95 -13.79
CA ASP A 258 -8.19 18.29 -12.93
C ASP A 258 -8.57 18.38 -11.43
N LYS A 259 -9.82 18.75 -11.10
CA LYS A 259 -10.30 18.71 -9.71
C LYS A 259 -10.29 17.29 -9.15
N THR A 260 -10.51 16.26 -9.99
CA THR A 260 -10.42 14.86 -9.58
C THR A 260 -8.96 14.45 -9.29
N VAL A 261 -7.97 15.05 -9.96
CA VAL A 261 -6.55 14.77 -9.71
C VAL A 261 -6.17 15.08 -8.25
N SER A 262 -6.60 16.23 -7.73
CA SER A 262 -6.29 16.64 -6.36
C SER A 262 -6.99 15.80 -5.28
N LYS A 263 -8.09 15.12 -5.61
CA LYS A 263 -8.87 14.32 -4.66
C LYS A 263 -8.28 12.95 -4.31
N ARG A 264 -7.24 12.48 -5.00
CA ARG A 264 -6.66 11.13 -4.78
C ARG A 264 -6.28 10.89 -3.32
N GLU A 265 -5.57 11.83 -2.71
CA GLU A 265 -5.16 11.76 -1.31
C GLU A 265 -6.36 11.88 -0.36
N SER A 266 -7.14 12.96 -0.47
CA SER A 266 -8.27 13.23 0.43
C SER A 266 -9.33 12.13 0.41
N LEU A 267 -9.66 11.58 -0.76
CA LEU A 267 -10.55 10.43 -0.91
C LEU A 267 -9.99 9.19 -0.20
N THR A 268 -8.70 8.91 -0.37
CA THR A 268 -8.05 7.78 0.31
C THR A 268 -8.12 7.95 1.81
N LEU A 269 -7.71 9.09 2.34
CA LEU A 269 -7.71 9.36 3.79
C LEU A 269 -9.12 9.27 4.37
N GLN A 270 -10.14 9.82 3.69
CA GLN A 270 -11.54 9.72 4.10
C GLN A 270 -12.00 8.26 4.21
N CYS A 271 -11.64 7.42 3.22
CA CYS A 271 -11.97 6.00 3.26
C CYS A 271 -11.21 5.26 4.37
N LEU A 272 -9.92 5.55 4.59
CA LEU A 272 -9.12 4.95 5.65
C LEU A 272 -9.69 5.29 7.04
N THR A 273 -10.18 6.52 7.24
CA THR A 273 -10.89 6.92 8.48
C THR A 273 -12.19 6.12 8.66
N LYS A 274 -13.00 5.98 7.61
CA LYS A 274 -14.22 5.17 7.66
C LYS A 274 -13.95 3.70 7.98
N LEU A 275 -12.82 3.18 7.52
CA LEU A 275 -12.35 1.81 7.79
C LEU A 275 -11.68 1.68 9.17
N LYS A 276 -11.56 2.76 9.95
CA LYS A 276 -10.86 2.80 11.25
C LYS A 276 -9.42 2.30 11.12
N ILE A 277 -8.75 2.69 10.02
CA ILE A 277 -7.33 2.39 9.78
C ILE A 277 -6.45 3.56 10.27
N ILE A 278 -7.01 4.77 10.22
CA ILE A 278 -6.41 6.00 10.75
C ILE A 278 -7.40 6.73 11.65
#